data_b57ac57952c5b19c2ab567520aeae9ac
#
_entry.id   b57ac57952c5b19c2ab567520aeae9ac
#
_cell.length_a   1.000
_cell.length_b   1.000
_cell.length_c   1.000
_cell.angle_alpha   90.00
_cell.angle_beta   90.00
_cell.angle_gamma   90.00
#
_symmetry.space_group_name_H-M   'P 1'
#
loop_
_entity.id
_entity.type
_entity.pdbx_description
1 polymer ?
#
loop_
_entity_poly.entity_id
_entity_poly.type
_entity_poly.pdbx_seq_one_letter_code
_entity_poly.pdbx_strand_id
1 'polypeptide(L)'
;GAFAGLVLVRPDAQHTSSQQTNRNLCATRDAHMYTQPQLEIYADDVKCSHGATVGQLDESALFYMRQRGIPVREARLLLMFAFVNEVIDTIRLDALKDRLHLLVEKRFRGELNKCQGCAICK
;
A
#
# COMPACT_ATOMS: atom_id res chain seq x y z
N GLY A 1 -5.31 7.96 -9.12
CA GLY A 1 -5.88 6.64 -8.86
C GLY A 1 -7.18 6.73 -8.08
N ALA A 2 -7.91 5.61 -8.01
CA ALA A 2 -9.13 5.48 -7.20
C ALA A 2 -9.15 4.12 -6.52
N PHE A 3 -9.65 4.08 -5.28
CA PHE A 3 -9.91 2.87 -4.53
C PHE A 3 -11.36 2.91 -4.02
N ALA A 4 -12.10 1.83 -4.27
CA ALA A 4 -13.40 1.57 -3.66
C ALA A 4 -13.36 0.17 -3.03
N GLY A 5 -13.66 0.09 -1.74
CA GLY A 5 -13.63 -1.16 -0.98
C GLY A 5 -14.90 -1.31 -0.16
N LEU A 6 -15.53 -2.47 -0.23
CA LEU A 6 -16.72 -2.81 0.54
C LEU A 6 -16.41 -3.95 1.52
N VAL A 7 -16.75 -3.76 2.78
CA VAL A 7 -16.82 -4.81 3.79
C VAL A 7 -18.28 -5.07 4.09
N LEU A 8 -18.77 -6.26 3.74
CA LEU A 8 -20.13 -6.70 4.00
C LEU A 8 -20.14 -7.68 5.17
N VAL A 9 -20.89 -7.35 6.23
CA VAL A 9 -21.13 -8.23 7.38
C VAL A 9 -22.59 -8.70 7.33
N ARG A 10 -22.77 -10.00 7.11
CA ARG A 10 -24.09 -10.63 7.00
C ARG A 10 -24.78 -10.77 8.34
N PRO A 11 -26.11 -10.92 8.41
CA PRO A 11 -26.85 -11.02 9.67
C PRO A 11 -26.41 -12.16 10.58
N ASP A 12 -25.95 -13.27 10.01
CA ASP A 12 -25.48 -14.47 10.71
C ASP A 12 -24.00 -14.41 11.13
N ALA A 13 -23.27 -13.38 10.73
CA ALA A 13 -21.86 -13.20 11.04
C ALA A 13 -21.65 -12.40 12.34
N GLN A 14 -22.22 -12.89 13.44
CA GLN A 14 -22.04 -12.28 14.76
C GLN A 14 -20.60 -12.44 15.27
N HIS A 15 -20.16 -11.56 16.18
CA HIS A 15 -18.81 -11.49 16.74
C HIS A 15 -17.70 -11.24 15.70
N THR A 16 -18.04 -10.71 14.51
CA THR A 16 -17.06 -10.33 13.51
C THR A 16 -16.25 -9.12 13.98
N SER A 17 -14.93 -9.24 13.88
CA SER A 17 -14.01 -8.11 14.04
C SER A 17 -13.30 -7.87 12.72
N SER A 18 -13.58 -6.73 12.08
CA SER A 18 -12.99 -6.37 10.78
C SER A 18 -12.45 -4.96 10.79
N GLN A 19 -11.26 -4.81 10.24
CA GLN A 19 -10.64 -3.50 10.03
C GLN A 19 -10.14 -3.40 8.59
N GLN A 20 -10.63 -2.40 7.86
CA GLN A 20 -10.15 -2.05 6.53
C GLN A 20 -9.29 -0.79 6.64
N THR A 21 -8.03 -0.88 6.27
CA THR A 21 -7.13 0.28 6.22
C THR A 21 -6.61 0.45 4.80
N ASN A 22 -6.92 1.60 4.19
CA ASN A 22 -6.41 1.97 2.87
C ASN A 22 -5.39 3.10 3.03
N ARG A 23 -4.13 2.83 2.75
CA ARG A 23 -3.05 3.80 2.86
C ARG A 23 -2.46 4.05 1.48
N ASN A 24 -2.38 5.32 1.09
CA ASN A 24 -1.92 5.72 -0.22
C ASN A 24 -0.75 6.70 -0.08
N LEU A 25 0.31 6.45 -0.82
CA LEU A 25 1.47 7.32 -0.91
C LEU A 25 1.57 7.87 -2.34
N CYS A 26 1.41 9.18 -2.48
CA CYS A 26 1.61 9.88 -3.73
C CYS A 26 3.11 10.17 -3.92
N ALA A 27 3.74 9.51 -4.88
CA ALA A 27 5.17 9.66 -5.16
C ALA A 27 5.51 10.97 -5.87
N THR A 28 4.53 11.65 -6.49
CA THR A 28 4.68 12.94 -7.17
C THR A 28 3.63 13.92 -6.68
N ARG A 29 3.91 15.23 -6.82
CA ARG A 29 2.97 16.29 -6.40
C ARG A 29 1.68 16.33 -7.22
N ASP A 30 1.72 15.87 -8.46
CA ASP A 30 0.58 15.83 -9.37
C ASP A 30 -0.24 14.54 -9.25
N ALA A 31 0.19 13.60 -8.40
CA ALA A 31 -0.54 12.37 -8.15
C ALA A 31 -1.74 12.64 -7.23
N HIS A 32 -2.90 12.17 -7.67
CA HIS A 32 -4.14 12.25 -6.88
C HIS A 32 -4.70 10.85 -6.64
N MET A 33 -5.19 10.62 -5.43
CA MET A 33 -5.84 9.38 -5.04
C MET A 33 -7.20 9.68 -4.40
N TYR A 34 -8.25 9.04 -4.92
CA TYR A 34 -9.59 9.05 -4.36
C TYR A 34 -9.83 7.73 -3.63
N THR A 35 -10.28 7.79 -2.39
CA THR A 35 -10.56 6.59 -1.60
C THR A 35 -12.01 6.63 -1.09
N GLN A 36 -12.71 5.51 -1.31
CA GLN A 36 -14.10 5.34 -0.89
C GLN A 36 -14.28 3.97 -0.21
N PRO A 37 -13.81 3.83 1.05
CA PRO A 37 -14.12 2.64 1.83
C PRO A 37 -15.59 2.67 2.25
N GLN A 38 -16.25 1.51 2.23
CA GLN A 38 -17.66 1.35 2.59
C GLN A 38 -17.82 0.18 3.56
N LEU A 39 -18.78 0.32 4.49
CA LEU A 39 -19.19 -0.75 5.39
C LEU A 39 -20.70 -0.97 5.25
N GLU A 40 -21.10 -2.23 5.05
CA GLU A 40 -22.50 -2.68 5.14
C GLU A 40 -22.59 -3.72 6.24
N ILE A 41 -23.24 -3.35 7.34
CA ILE A 41 -23.28 -4.18 8.56
C ILE A 41 -24.73 -4.54 8.84
N TYR A 42 -25.01 -5.84 8.81
CA TYR A 42 -26.35 -6.41 9.08
C TYR A 42 -26.38 -7.28 10.35
N ALA A 43 -25.28 -7.36 11.10
CA ALA A 43 -25.17 -8.04 12.38
C ALA A 43 -25.04 -7.03 13.52
N ASP A 44 -25.57 -7.37 14.71
CA ASP A 44 -25.66 -6.44 15.86
C ASP A 44 -24.40 -6.45 16.72
N ASP A 45 -23.80 -7.62 16.95
CA ASP A 45 -22.62 -7.79 17.82
C ASP A 45 -21.34 -7.93 16.99
N VAL A 46 -20.85 -6.80 16.49
CA VAL A 46 -19.63 -6.74 15.65
C VAL A 46 -18.79 -5.51 15.94
N LYS A 47 -17.50 -5.60 15.60
CA LYS A 47 -16.54 -4.49 15.65
C LYS A 47 -15.96 -4.29 14.27
N CYS A 48 -16.48 -3.33 13.53
CA CYS A 48 -16.01 -3.02 12.17
C CYS A 48 -15.58 -1.57 12.09
N SER A 49 -14.44 -1.36 11.44
CA SER A 49 -13.92 -0.01 11.20
C SER A 49 -13.25 0.08 9.83
N HIS A 50 -13.21 1.27 9.29
CA HIS A 50 -12.39 1.59 8.12
C HIS A 50 -11.64 2.89 8.32
N GLY A 51 -10.53 3.02 7.61
CA GLY A 51 -9.75 4.22 7.55
C GLY A 51 -9.11 4.37 6.17
N ALA A 52 -8.99 5.61 5.70
CA ALA A 52 -8.27 5.90 4.48
C ALA A 52 -7.34 7.09 4.71
N THR A 53 -6.13 6.99 4.22
CA THR A 53 -5.15 8.07 4.25
C THR A 53 -4.51 8.26 2.89
N VAL A 54 -4.28 9.51 2.52
CA VAL A 54 -3.51 9.88 1.33
C VAL A 54 -2.42 10.83 1.79
N GLY A 55 -1.17 10.45 1.57
CA GLY A 55 0.00 11.21 1.97
C GLY A 55 0.99 11.37 0.83
N GLN A 56 1.98 12.20 1.07
CA GLN A 56 3.15 12.38 0.20
C GLN A 56 4.41 11.90 0.94
N LEU A 57 5.51 11.78 0.20
CA LEU A 57 6.81 11.50 0.80
C LEU A 57 7.19 12.62 1.79
N ASP A 58 7.72 12.22 2.95
CA ASP A 58 8.21 13.16 3.95
C ASP A 58 9.46 13.90 3.41
N GLU A 59 9.28 15.17 3.13
CA GLU A 59 10.34 16.04 2.61
C GLU A 59 11.46 16.25 3.65
N SER A 60 11.16 16.22 4.95
CA SER A 60 12.14 16.33 6.02
C SER A 60 13.03 15.10 6.07
N ALA A 61 12.43 13.91 5.99
CA ALA A 61 13.17 12.66 5.90
C ALA A 61 14.02 12.60 4.63
N LEU A 62 13.47 13.02 3.49
CA LEU A 62 14.19 13.10 2.23
C LEU A 62 15.38 14.05 2.32
N PHE A 63 15.21 15.24 2.93
CA PHE A 63 16.27 16.20 3.15
C PHE A 63 17.37 15.61 4.04
N TYR A 64 17.02 14.97 5.17
CA TYR A 64 17.96 14.34 6.07
C TYR A 64 18.81 13.27 5.38
N MET A 65 18.21 12.41 4.56
CA MET A 65 18.92 11.37 3.81
C MET A 65 19.91 11.98 2.81
N ARG A 66 19.51 13.07 2.14
CA ARG A 66 20.39 13.80 1.21
C ARG A 66 21.61 14.40 1.92
N GLN A 67 21.44 14.94 3.14
CA GLN A 67 22.55 15.46 3.95
C GLN A 67 23.56 14.36 4.33
N ARG A 68 23.14 13.10 4.34
CA ARG A 68 23.97 11.92 4.55
C ARG A 68 24.62 11.40 3.26
N GLY A 69 24.49 12.10 2.15
CA GLY A 69 25.07 11.73 0.86
C GLY A 69 24.27 10.73 0.04
N ILE A 70 23.04 10.42 0.43
CA ILE A 70 22.17 9.50 -0.33
C ILE A 70 21.56 10.26 -1.51
N PRO A 71 21.72 9.79 -2.77
CA PRO A 71 21.10 10.41 -3.92
C PRO A 71 19.57 10.50 -3.79
N VAL A 72 18.96 11.57 -4.30
CA VAL A 72 17.50 11.82 -4.19
C VAL A 72 16.69 10.63 -4.68
N ARG A 73 17.09 10.00 -5.79
CA ARG A 73 16.41 8.84 -6.35
C ARG A 73 16.40 7.67 -5.37
N GLU A 74 17.53 7.38 -4.77
CA GLU A 74 17.68 6.28 -3.81
C GLU A 74 16.93 6.59 -2.51
N ALA A 75 17.02 7.81 -2.00
CA ALA A 75 16.29 8.24 -0.82
C ALA A 75 14.76 8.10 -0.99
N ARG A 76 14.23 8.47 -2.14
CA ARG A 76 12.80 8.26 -2.47
C ARG A 76 12.43 6.79 -2.50
N LEU A 77 13.25 5.95 -3.11
CA LEU A 77 13.04 4.51 -3.14
C LEU A 77 13.00 3.93 -1.73
N LEU A 78 13.94 4.29 -0.88
CA LEU A 78 13.99 3.82 0.51
C LEU A 78 12.75 4.22 1.31
N LEU A 79 12.26 5.45 1.17
CA LEU A 79 11.03 5.90 1.82
C LEU A 79 9.79 5.16 1.31
N MET A 80 9.71 4.89 -0.01
CA MET A 80 8.62 4.09 -0.57
C MET A 80 8.68 2.64 -0.09
N PHE A 81 9.87 2.06 0.03
CA PHE A 81 10.05 0.72 0.60
C PHE A 81 9.59 0.66 2.06
N ALA A 82 9.99 1.64 2.88
CA ALA A 82 9.60 1.70 4.27
C ALA A 82 8.06 1.72 4.42
N PHE A 83 7.38 2.48 3.58
CA PHE A 83 5.92 2.56 3.57
C PHE A 83 5.26 1.22 3.21
N VAL A 84 5.76 0.51 2.19
CA VAL A 84 5.20 -0.78 1.76
C VAL A 84 5.55 -1.89 2.72
N ASN A 85 6.76 -1.88 3.29
CA ASN A 85 7.21 -2.89 4.23
C ASN A 85 6.33 -2.94 5.49
N GLU A 86 5.84 -1.81 5.96
CA GLU A 86 4.92 -1.76 7.10
C GLU A 86 3.67 -2.66 6.89
N VAL A 87 3.18 -2.73 5.64
CA VAL A 87 2.05 -3.61 5.28
C VAL A 87 2.51 -5.06 5.11
N ILE A 88 3.64 -5.28 4.43
CA ILE A 88 4.16 -6.63 4.17
C ILE A 88 4.50 -7.33 5.49
N ASP A 89 5.03 -6.61 6.46
CA ASP A 89 5.42 -7.16 7.76
C ASP A 89 4.25 -7.66 8.61
N THR A 90 3.01 -7.27 8.29
CA THR A 90 1.81 -7.84 8.91
C THR A 90 1.52 -9.28 8.49
N ILE A 91 2.14 -9.75 7.40
CA ILE A 91 1.94 -11.10 6.86
C ILE A 91 2.71 -12.11 7.73
N ARG A 92 2.03 -13.20 8.11
CA ARG A 92 2.60 -14.22 9.00
C ARG A 92 3.42 -15.30 8.29
N LEU A 93 3.32 -15.39 6.94
CA LEU A 93 4.00 -16.41 6.13
C LEU A 93 5.31 -15.85 5.59
N ASP A 94 6.44 -16.27 6.13
CA ASP A 94 7.76 -15.73 5.76
C ASP A 94 8.09 -15.90 4.27
N ALA A 95 7.80 -17.05 3.69
CA ALA A 95 8.02 -17.28 2.26
C ALA A 95 7.23 -16.33 1.35
N LEU A 96 6.00 -15.94 1.77
CA LEU A 96 5.21 -14.96 1.04
C LEU A 96 5.77 -13.56 1.24
N LYS A 97 6.19 -13.23 2.45
CA LYS A 97 6.82 -11.95 2.79
C LYS A 97 8.07 -11.71 1.93
N ASP A 98 8.98 -12.68 1.89
CA ASP A 98 10.21 -12.62 1.07
C ASP A 98 9.89 -12.43 -0.41
N ARG A 99 8.89 -13.15 -0.90
CA ARG A 99 8.44 -13.03 -2.29
C ARG A 99 7.89 -11.64 -2.60
N LEU A 100 7.11 -11.06 -1.70
CA LEU A 100 6.56 -9.72 -1.86
C LEU A 100 7.65 -8.65 -1.81
N HIS A 101 8.59 -8.75 -0.88
CA HIS A 101 9.74 -7.84 -0.83
C HIS A 101 10.50 -7.83 -2.17
N LEU A 102 10.80 -9.01 -2.71
CA LEU A 102 11.49 -9.12 -4.00
C LEU A 102 10.69 -8.50 -5.16
N LEU A 103 9.36 -8.71 -5.18
CA LEU A 103 8.50 -8.16 -6.23
C LEU A 103 8.41 -6.63 -6.14
N VAL A 104 8.28 -6.08 -4.93
CA VAL A 104 8.22 -4.64 -4.70
C VAL A 104 9.56 -4.00 -5.08
N GLU A 105 10.68 -4.60 -4.70
CA GLU A 105 12.01 -4.14 -5.09
C GLU A 105 12.15 -4.06 -6.61
N LYS A 106 11.86 -5.13 -7.33
CA LYS A 106 11.89 -5.16 -8.80
C LYS A 106 10.97 -4.12 -9.42
N ARG A 107 9.77 -3.91 -8.85
CA ARG A 107 8.84 -2.91 -9.34
C ARG A 107 9.38 -1.50 -9.18
N PHE A 108 9.92 -1.16 -8.04
CA PHE A 108 10.43 0.18 -7.76
C PHE A 108 11.72 0.49 -8.52
N ARG A 109 12.56 -0.51 -8.77
CA ARG A 109 13.74 -0.37 -9.64
C ARG A 109 13.39 -0.31 -11.13
N GLY A 110 12.13 -0.53 -11.50
CA GLY A 110 11.67 -0.51 -12.90
C GLY A 110 11.94 -1.79 -13.68
N GLU A 111 12.36 -2.85 -13.02
CA GLU A 111 12.71 -4.13 -13.66
C GLU A 111 11.50 -4.94 -14.15
N LEU A 112 10.31 -4.70 -13.57
CA LEU A 112 9.07 -5.37 -13.97
C LEU A 112 8.41 -4.76 -15.23
N ASN A 113 8.89 -3.62 -15.71
CA ASN A 113 8.33 -2.97 -16.91
C ASN A 113 8.85 -3.56 -18.23
N LYS A 114 9.75 -4.53 -18.17
CA LYS A 114 10.19 -5.30 -19.34
C LYS A 114 9.32 -6.54 -19.47
N CYS A 115 8.13 -6.39 -20.02
CA CYS A 115 7.32 -7.52 -20.49
C CYS A 115 8.05 -8.17 -21.68
N GLN A 116 8.99 -9.05 -21.41
CA GLN A 116 9.56 -9.91 -22.46
C GLN A 116 8.55 -11.01 -22.74
N GLY A 117 7.82 -10.88 -23.84
CA GLY A 117 7.00 -11.97 -24.40
C GLY A 117 5.51 -11.99 -24.06
N CYS A 118 4.93 -10.92 -23.54
CA CYS A 118 3.48 -10.84 -23.36
C CYS A 118 2.79 -10.48 -24.67
N ALA A 119 1.94 -11.37 -25.19
CA ALA A 119 1.17 -11.18 -26.43
C ALA A 119 0.12 -10.05 -26.34
N ILE A 120 -0.12 -9.50 -25.13
CA ILE A 120 -1.10 -8.45 -24.83
C ILE A 120 -0.49 -7.05 -24.90
N CYS A 121 0.83 -6.93 -24.88
CA CYS A 121 1.56 -5.65 -24.94
C CYS A 121 2.11 -5.33 -26.35
N LYS A 122 1.41 -5.79 -27.38
CA LYS A 122 1.69 -5.36 -28.77
C LYS A 122 0.78 -4.21 -29.17
#